data_4fb37ceda5866caed30160aef1762737
#
_entry.id   4fb37ceda5866caed30160aef1762737
#
_cell.length_a   1.000
_cell.length_b   1.000
_cell.length_c   1.000
_cell.angle_alpha   90.00
_cell.angle_beta   90.00
_cell.angle_gamma   90.00
#
_symmetry.space_group_name_H-M   'P 1'
#
loop_
_entity.id
_entity.type
_entity.pdbx_description
1 polymer ?
#
loop_
_entity_poly.entity_id
_entity_poly.type
_entity_poly.pdbx_seq_one_letter_code
_entity_poly.pdbx_strand_id
1 'polypeptide(L)'
;MKLLLLLLVGLNLIAAQNNYSMRVAVGKPTLYSAAKIATGSFGQYRDDLKAYDIDGGYLLVKDLFEWPIDLYLKGGLTYYEETIQDDVYGADIYIKAYYNIDFWQNRIRFGLGEGVSYTNRILEIEQIDAELHNDNNSHYLNYVDVSLDFDLGKLIKHKALNETYVGVLLKHRSGIFGTIHNVKHGGSNYECIYVEKNF
;
A
#
# COMPACT_ATOMS: atom_id res chain seq x y z
N MET A 1 4.39 -20.60 2.99
CA MET A 1 4.94 -20.20 4.29
C MET A 1 6.46 -20.33 4.40
N LYS A 2 7.06 -21.51 4.10
CA LYS A 2 8.54 -21.68 4.18
C LYS A 2 9.34 -20.75 3.24
N LEU A 3 8.84 -20.47 2.03
CA LEU A 3 9.50 -19.60 1.05
C LEU A 3 9.52 -18.13 1.49
N LEU A 4 8.42 -17.66 2.09
CA LEU A 4 8.32 -16.30 2.64
C LEU A 4 9.29 -16.07 3.81
N LEU A 5 9.45 -17.07 4.67
CA LEU A 5 10.40 -17.04 5.79
C LEU A 5 11.85 -17.03 5.29
N LEU A 6 12.17 -17.79 4.23
CA LEU A 6 13.50 -17.80 3.61
C LEU A 6 13.85 -16.47 2.93
N LEU A 7 12.87 -15.82 2.28
CA LEU A 7 13.04 -14.47 1.70
C LEU A 7 13.34 -13.44 2.79
N LEU A 8 12.59 -13.46 3.89
CA LEU A 8 12.78 -12.53 5.02
C LEU A 8 14.13 -12.77 5.73
N VAL A 9 14.62 -14.00 5.81
CA VAL A 9 15.94 -14.33 6.40
C VAL A 9 17.08 -13.96 5.45
N GLY A 10 16.89 -14.15 4.12
CA GLY A 10 17.92 -13.79 3.12
C GLY A 10 18.18 -12.29 3.02
N LEU A 11 17.17 -11.45 3.25
CA LEU A 11 17.27 -9.99 3.19
C LEU A 11 18.09 -9.38 4.35
N ASN A 12 18.20 -10.07 5.50
CA ASN A 12 19.00 -9.59 6.63
C ASN A 12 20.53 -9.64 6.39
N LEU A 13 21.00 -10.28 5.32
CA LEU A 13 22.42 -10.42 5.04
C LEU A 13 23.03 -9.30 4.20
N ILE A 14 22.21 -8.36 3.69
CA ILE A 14 22.63 -7.38 2.68
C ILE A 14 22.80 -5.95 3.23
N ALA A 15 22.33 -5.64 4.44
CA ALA A 15 22.22 -4.25 4.89
C ALA A 15 23.13 -3.87 6.07
N ALA A 16 24.11 -3.01 5.78
CA ALA A 16 24.90 -2.29 6.78
C ALA A 16 24.23 -0.98 7.29
N GLN A 17 23.13 -0.56 6.68
CA GLN A 17 22.30 0.61 7.04
C GLN A 17 20.85 0.34 6.61
N ASN A 18 19.89 0.62 7.49
CA ASN A 18 18.45 0.39 7.24
C ASN A 18 17.85 1.43 6.27
N ASN A 19 18.40 1.49 5.05
CA ASN A 19 17.97 2.46 4.04
C ASN A 19 16.97 1.90 3.04
N TYR A 20 16.72 0.60 3.07
CA TYR A 20 15.82 -0.07 2.14
C TYR A 20 14.64 -0.68 2.86
N SER A 21 13.52 -0.75 2.19
CA SER A 21 12.36 -1.51 2.65
C SER A 21 11.86 -2.43 1.55
N MET A 22 11.21 -3.52 1.95
CA MET A 22 10.46 -4.40 1.06
C MET A 22 9.15 -4.76 1.73
N ARG A 23 8.04 -4.56 1.02
CA ARG A 23 6.69 -4.86 1.47
C ARG A 23 6.04 -5.88 0.55
N VAL A 24 5.25 -6.77 1.14
CA VAL A 24 4.29 -7.62 0.44
C VAL A 24 2.92 -7.41 1.06
N ALA A 25 1.89 -7.27 0.22
CA ALA A 25 0.53 -7.06 0.66
C ALA A 25 -0.45 -7.91 -0.12
N VAL A 26 -1.57 -8.22 0.51
CA VAL A 26 -2.73 -8.85 -0.12
C VAL A 26 -3.99 -8.17 0.36
N GLY A 27 -4.92 -7.89 -0.55
CA GLY A 27 -6.15 -7.17 -0.23
C GLY A 27 -7.30 -7.46 -1.16
N LYS A 28 -8.45 -6.90 -0.80
CA LYS A 28 -9.70 -6.97 -1.57
C LYS A 28 -10.23 -5.57 -1.83
N PRO A 29 -10.87 -5.34 -2.98
CA PRO A 29 -11.52 -4.06 -3.23
C PRO A 29 -12.78 -3.94 -2.38
N THR A 30 -13.06 -2.73 -1.93
CA THR A 30 -14.26 -2.36 -1.20
C THR A 30 -15.08 -1.35 -2.01
N LEU A 31 -16.42 -1.42 -1.88
CA LEU A 31 -17.34 -0.46 -2.46
C LEU A 31 -17.46 0.83 -1.64
N TYR A 32 -16.80 0.88 -0.47
CA TYR A 32 -16.78 2.09 0.32
C TYR A 32 -15.84 3.14 -0.30
N SER A 33 -16.27 4.40 -0.30
CA SER A 33 -15.40 5.51 -0.68
C SER A 33 -14.27 5.68 0.33
N ALA A 34 -13.13 6.26 -0.11
CA ALA A 34 -12.00 6.57 0.75
C ALA A 34 -12.41 7.40 1.99
N ALA A 35 -13.39 8.31 1.85
CA ALA A 35 -13.92 9.10 2.96
C ALA A 35 -14.64 8.23 4.02
N LYS A 36 -15.41 7.21 3.61
CA LYS A 36 -16.04 6.27 4.55
C LYS A 36 -15.00 5.43 5.28
N ILE A 37 -13.97 4.96 4.57
CA ILE A 37 -12.88 4.19 5.16
C ILE A 37 -12.12 5.06 6.18
N ALA A 38 -11.83 6.31 5.85
CA ALA A 38 -11.18 7.27 6.74
C ALA A 38 -11.99 7.55 8.03
N THR A 39 -13.32 7.38 8.00
CA THR A 39 -14.20 7.47 9.18
C THR A 39 -14.37 6.14 9.92
N GLY A 40 -13.58 5.11 9.58
CA GLY A 40 -13.57 3.80 10.26
C GLY A 40 -14.62 2.81 9.75
N SER A 41 -15.18 3.02 8.57
CA SER A 41 -16.08 2.05 7.93
C SER A 41 -15.27 1.06 7.10
N PHE A 42 -15.37 -0.22 7.39
CA PHE A 42 -14.70 -1.30 6.66
C PHE A 42 -15.73 -2.31 6.17
N GLY A 43 -15.44 -3.01 5.05
CA GLY A 43 -16.32 -4.06 4.53
C GLY A 43 -16.89 -3.74 3.14
N GLN A 44 -18.01 -4.39 2.79
CA GLN A 44 -18.60 -4.39 1.44
C GLN A 44 -17.59 -4.80 0.35
N TYR A 45 -16.85 -5.87 0.63
CA TYR A 45 -15.84 -6.37 -0.30
C TYR A 45 -16.48 -7.07 -1.51
N ARG A 46 -15.80 -6.94 -2.64
CA ARG A 46 -15.93 -7.86 -3.76
C ARG A 46 -14.99 -9.03 -3.45
N ASP A 47 -15.55 -10.13 -2.92
CA ASP A 47 -14.78 -11.29 -2.44
C ASP A 47 -14.13 -12.09 -3.57
N ASP A 48 -14.63 -11.92 -4.77
CA ASP A 48 -14.17 -12.53 -6.01
C ASP A 48 -12.94 -11.83 -6.62
N LEU A 49 -12.65 -10.59 -6.21
CA LEU A 49 -11.51 -9.78 -6.68
C LEU A 49 -10.42 -9.72 -5.61
N LYS A 50 -9.15 -9.73 -6.02
CA LYS A 50 -8.02 -9.62 -5.09
C LYS A 50 -6.88 -8.82 -5.71
N ALA A 51 -6.04 -8.25 -4.83
CA ALA A 51 -4.78 -7.64 -5.21
C ALA A 51 -3.63 -8.27 -4.42
N TYR A 52 -2.54 -8.56 -5.11
CA TYR A 52 -1.27 -9.02 -4.54
C TYR A 52 -0.21 -7.99 -4.93
N ASP A 53 0.40 -7.38 -3.93
CA ASP A 53 1.32 -6.27 -4.12
C ASP A 53 2.70 -6.60 -3.56
N ILE A 54 3.74 -6.17 -4.27
CA ILE A 54 5.11 -6.14 -3.80
C ILE A 54 5.69 -4.77 -4.09
N ASP A 55 6.23 -4.11 -3.08
CA ASP A 55 6.95 -2.85 -3.27
C ASP A 55 8.29 -2.83 -2.55
N GLY A 56 9.20 -2.04 -3.11
CA GLY A 56 10.49 -1.68 -2.52
C GLY A 56 10.56 -0.20 -2.21
N GLY A 57 11.35 0.17 -1.20
CA GLY A 57 11.54 1.55 -0.81
C GLY A 57 12.99 1.89 -0.50
N TYR A 58 13.33 3.16 -0.72
CA TYR A 58 14.60 3.75 -0.32
C TYR A 58 14.36 4.93 0.60
N LEU A 59 14.99 4.93 1.78
CA LEU A 59 14.91 6.01 2.76
C LEU A 59 15.60 7.25 2.21
N LEU A 60 14.82 8.31 1.96
CA LEU A 60 15.33 9.60 1.50
C LEU A 60 15.77 10.47 2.67
N VAL A 61 14.95 10.52 3.72
CA VAL A 61 15.18 11.36 4.90
C VAL A 61 14.69 10.62 6.13
N LYS A 62 15.51 10.59 7.17
CA LYS A 62 15.14 10.12 8.50
C LYS A 62 14.91 11.33 9.41
N ASP A 63 13.91 11.22 10.30
CA ASP A 63 13.57 12.26 11.29
C ASP A 63 13.42 13.65 10.64
N LEU A 64 12.55 13.74 9.61
CA LEU A 64 12.33 14.93 8.82
C LEU A 64 11.99 16.15 9.70
N PHE A 65 12.79 17.22 9.61
CA PHE A 65 12.70 18.43 10.45
C PHE A 65 12.71 18.14 11.96
N GLU A 66 13.49 17.15 12.40
CA GLU A 66 13.58 16.70 13.80
C GLU A 66 12.27 16.09 14.34
N TRP A 67 11.29 15.82 13.50
CA TRP A 67 10.09 15.09 13.83
C TRP A 67 10.32 13.59 13.57
N PRO A 68 9.61 12.70 14.27
CA PRO A 68 9.74 11.26 14.06
C PRO A 68 9.06 10.81 12.75
N ILE A 69 9.45 11.45 11.64
CA ILE A 69 8.91 11.21 10.29
C ILE A 69 10.04 10.72 9.39
N ASP A 70 9.91 9.49 8.91
CA ASP A 70 10.81 8.92 7.92
C ASP A 70 10.18 9.03 6.52
N LEU A 71 10.93 9.55 5.54
CA LEU A 71 10.46 9.76 4.18
C LEU A 71 11.13 8.76 3.24
N TYR A 72 10.33 8.00 2.49
CA TYR A 72 10.76 7.01 1.54
C TYR A 72 10.33 7.34 0.12
N LEU A 73 11.19 7.07 -0.87
CA LEU A 73 10.76 6.84 -2.24
C LEU A 73 10.44 5.36 -2.39
N LYS A 74 9.24 5.04 -2.86
CA LYS A 74 8.78 3.65 -3.03
C LYS A 74 8.31 3.40 -4.45
N GLY A 75 8.49 2.15 -4.91
CA GLY A 75 7.97 1.66 -6.17
C GLY A 75 7.46 0.23 -6.03
N GLY A 76 6.32 -0.06 -6.62
CA GLY A 76 5.64 -1.34 -6.47
C GLY A 76 5.07 -1.90 -7.75
N LEU A 77 4.79 -3.19 -7.72
CA LEU A 77 4.08 -3.95 -8.73
C LEU A 77 2.90 -4.66 -8.07
N THR A 78 1.73 -4.58 -8.70
CA THR A 78 0.51 -5.22 -8.23
C THR A 78 -0.05 -6.15 -9.29
N TYR A 79 -0.41 -7.37 -8.88
CA TYR A 79 -1.22 -8.29 -9.65
C TYR A 79 -2.64 -8.26 -9.09
N TYR A 80 -3.62 -7.99 -9.96
CA TYR A 80 -5.04 -7.96 -9.64
C TYR A 80 -5.71 -9.17 -10.27
N GLU A 81 -6.30 -10.04 -9.44
CA GLU A 81 -7.22 -11.09 -9.89
C GLU A 81 -8.55 -10.42 -10.26
N GLU A 82 -8.98 -10.62 -11.50
CA GLU A 82 -10.22 -10.12 -12.04
C GLU A 82 -11.17 -11.27 -12.38
N THR A 83 -12.46 -11.02 -12.60
CA THR A 83 -13.47 -12.08 -12.83
C THR A 83 -14.15 -12.00 -14.18
N ILE A 84 -14.41 -10.80 -14.69
CA ILE A 84 -15.10 -10.59 -15.98
C ILE A 84 -14.15 -10.28 -17.13
N GLN A 85 -12.87 -10.13 -16.84
CA GLN A 85 -11.79 -9.88 -17.79
C GLN A 85 -10.52 -10.63 -17.40
N ASP A 86 -9.48 -10.58 -18.25
CA ASP A 86 -8.16 -11.09 -17.88
C ASP A 86 -7.55 -10.27 -16.73
N ASP A 87 -6.74 -10.92 -15.92
CA ASP A 87 -6.04 -10.31 -14.81
C ASP A 87 -5.22 -9.09 -15.20
N VAL A 88 -5.10 -8.14 -14.27
CA VAL A 88 -4.50 -6.85 -14.51
C VAL A 88 -3.18 -6.73 -13.74
N TYR A 89 -2.20 -6.09 -14.39
CA TYR A 89 -0.91 -5.74 -13.79
C TYR A 89 -0.81 -4.24 -13.61
N GLY A 90 -0.40 -3.83 -12.41
CA GLY A 90 -0.19 -2.43 -12.05
C GLY A 90 1.25 -2.15 -11.64
N ALA A 91 1.64 -0.89 -11.76
CA ALA A 91 2.91 -0.38 -11.25
C ALA A 91 2.66 0.99 -10.59
N ASP A 92 3.29 1.20 -9.44
CA ASP A 92 3.15 2.41 -8.65
C ASP A 92 4.53 3.01 -8.36
N ILE A 93 4.61 4.35 -8.34
CA ILE A 93 5.76 5.08 -7.81
C ILE A 93 5.24 6.23 -6.95
N TYR A 94 5.76 6.36 -5.72
CA TYR A 94 5.24 7.28 -4.74
C TYR A 94 6.26 7.67 -3.68
N ILE A 95 6.04 8.81 -3.04
CA ILE A 95 6.74 9.24 -1.84
C ILE A 95 5.87 8.84 -0.64
N LYS A 96 6.46 8.20 0.36
CA LYS A 96 5.76 7.78 1.56
C LYS A 96 6.42 8.31 2.82
N ALA A 97 5.64 9.00 3.64
CA ALA A 97 6.01 9.42 4.97
C ALA A 97 5.48 8.44 6.01
N TYR A 98 6.33 8.02 6.93
CA TYR A 98 5.96 7.25 8.11
C TYR A 98 6.15 8.11 9.35
N TYR A 99 5.07 8.36 10.09
CA TYR A 99 5.12 8.95 11.41
C TYR A 99 5.30 7.86 12.45
N ASN A 100 6.46 7.85 13.14
CA ASN A 100 6.87 6.84 14.09
C ASN A 100 6.38 7.21 15.50
N ILE A 101 5.61 6.35 16.14
CA ILE A 101 5.16 6.50 17.52
C ILE A 101 5.81 5.40 18.35
N ASP A 102 6.82 5.75 19.11
CA ASP A 102 7.46 4.82 20.05
C ASP A 102 6.72 4.86 21.40
N PHE A 103 6.27 3.71 21.86
CA PHE A 103 5.59 3.58 23.14
C PHE A 103 6.03 2.29 23.84
N TRP A 104 6.36 2.39 25.12
CA TRP A 104 6.96 1.32 25.90
C TRP A 104 8.19 0.73 25.18
N GLN A 105 8.09 -0.50 24.71
CA GLN A 105 9.16 -1.21 23.98
C GLN A 105 8.74 -1.55 22.54
N ASN A 106 7.74 -0.86 21.99
CA ASN A 106 7.22 -1.09 20.64
C ASN A 106 7.26 0.19 19.82
N ARG A 107 6.98 0.04 18.52
CA ARG A 107 6.78 1.13 17.55
C ARG A 107 5.51 0.87 16.75
N ILE A 108 4.67 1.89 16.65
CA ILE A 108 3.58 1.98 15.67
C ILE A 108 4.01 2.99 14.62
N ARG A 109 3.71 2.70 13.35
CA ARG A 109 3.87 3.68 12.27
C ARG A 109 2.53 3.99 11.64
N PHE A 110 2.26 5.27 11.47
CA PHE A 110 1.21 5.76 10.58
C PHE A 110 1.88 6.20 9.27
N GLY A 111 1.51 5.58 8.14
CA GLY A 111 2.06 5.85 6.83
C GLY A 111 1.09 6.58 5.92
N LEU A 112 1.58 7.61 5.23
CA LEU A 112 0.86 8.30 4.17
C LEU A 112 1.76 8.40 2.94
N GLY A 113 1.31 7.84 1.83
CA GLY A 113 2.00 7.86 0.54
C GLY A 113 1.17 8.56 -0.52
N GLU A 114 1.86 9.26 -1.44
CA GLU A 114 1.25 9.97 -2.55
C GLU A 114 2.12 9.79 -3.80
N GLY A 115 1.48 9.50 -4.94
CA GLY A 115 2.20 9.28 -6.19
C GLY A 115 1.30 8.96 -7.37
N VAL A 116 1.83 8.16 -8.29
CA VAL A 116 1.11 7.77 -9.51
C VAL A 116 1.06 6.25 -9.65
N SER A 117 -0.04 5.79 -10.21
CA SER A 117 -0.30 4.38 -10.50
C SER A 117 -0.65 4.22 -11.97
N TYR A 118 -0.10 3.20 -12.59
CA TYR A 118 -0.42 2.74 -13.93
C TYR A 118 -0.97 1.31 -13.87
N THR A 119 -1.99 1.00 -14.67
CA THR A 119 -2.44 -0.37 -14.90
C THR A 119 -2.51 -0.67 -16.40
N ASN A 120 -2.16 -1.87 -16.79
CA ASN A 120 -2.16 -2.28 -18.22
C ASN A 120 -3.59 -2.41 -18.79
N ARG A 121 -4.61 -2.54 -17.92
CA ARG A 121 -6.04 -2.50 -18.22
C ARG A 121 -6.76 -1.74 -17.12
N ILE A 122 -7.97 -1.25 -17.37
CA ILE A 122 -8.83 -0.66 -16.34
C ILE A 122 -9.32 -1.80 -15.43
N LEU A 123 -9.26 -1.61 -14.12
CA LEU A 123 -9.73 -2.58 -13.14
C LEU A 123 -11.26 -2.75 -13.24
N GLU A 124 -11.78 -3.95 -13.05
CA GLU A 124 -13.22 -4.23 -13.05
C GLU A 124 -13.99 -3.30 -12.10
N ILE A 125 -13.47 -3.12 -10.89
CA ILE A 125 -14.10 -2.24 -9.90
C ILE A 125 -14.12 -0.76 -10.34
N GLU A 126 -13.11 -0.31 -11.08
CA GLU A 126 -13.03 1.05 -11.63
C GLU A 126 -14.01 1.22 -12.80
N GLN A 127 -14.17 0.19 -13.65
CA GLN A 127 -15.15 0.19 -14.73
C GLN A 127 -16.57 0.30 -14.17
N ILE A 128 -16.90 -0.52 -13.19
CA ILE A 128 -18.21 -0.51 -12.52
C ILE A 128 -18.51 0.85 -11.91
N ASP A 129 -17.58 1.47 -11.22
CA ASP A 129 -17.77 2.78 -10.58
C ASP A 129 -17.97 3.88 -11.64
N ALA A 130 -17.17 3.88 -12.71
CA ALA A 130 -17.30 4.83 -13.81
C ALA A 130 -18.63 4.68 -14.57
N GLU A 131 -19.07 3.45 -14.86
CA GLU A 131 -20.35 3.18 -15.52
C GLU A 131 -21.54 3.66 -14.68
N LEU A 132 -21.53 3.40 -13.37
CA LEU A 132 -22.58 3.84 -12.43
C LEU A 132 -22.72 5.37 -12.39
N HIS A 133 -21.64 6.10 -12.62
CA HIS A 133 -21.60 7.56 -12.57
C HIS A 133 -21.53 8.24 -13.95
N ASN A 134 -21.56 7.46 -15.04
CA ASN A 134 -21.39 7.93 -16.42
C ASN A 134 -20.11 8.80 -16.56
N ASP A 135 -18.99 8.27 -16.14
CA ASP A 135 -17.70 8.97 -16.06
C ASP A 135 -16.60 8.24 -16.85
N ASN A 136 -15.41 8.83 -16.90
CA ASN A 136 -14.26 8.33 -17.62
C ASN A 136 -13.46 7.30 -16.81
N ASN A 137 -12.64 6.53 -17.53
CA ASN A 137 -11.63 5.62 -16.99
C ASN A 137 -10.24 6.04 -17.43
N SER A 138 -9.20 5.66 -16.67
CA SER A 138 -7.81 5.89 -17.05
C SER A 138 -6.88 4.81 -16.56
N HIS A 139 -5.91 4.44 -17.39
CA HIS A 139 -4.79 3.59 -16.99
C HIS A 139 -3.87 4.27 -15.96
N TYR A 140 -3.75 5.61 -16.06
CA TYR A 140 -2.94 6.44 -15.14
C TYR A 140 -3.86 7.16 -14.18
N LEU A 141 -3.70 6.89 -12.90
CA LEU A 141 -4.42 7.56 -11.83
C LEU A 141 -3.46 8.00 -10.73
N ASN A 142 -3.93 8.90 -9.89
CA ASN A 142 -3.29 9.21 -8.63
C ASN A 142 -3.27 7.98 -7.74
N TYR A 143 -2.20 7.81 -7.00
CA TYR A 143 -2.02 6.75 -6.02
C TYR A 143 -1.89 7.32 -4.62
N VAL A 144 -2.74 6.87 -3.71
CA VAL A 144 -2.64 7.17 -2.29
C VAL A 144 -2.52 5.87 -1.50
N ASP A 145 -1.56 5.86 -0.59
CA ASP A 145 -1.27 4.76 0.32
C ASP A 145 -1.44 5.24 1.76
N VAL A 146 -2.41 4.71 2.48
CA VAL A 146 -2.59 5.01 3.90
C VAL A 146 -2.41 3.74 4.69
N SER A 147 -1.51 3.73 5.67
CA SER A 147 -1.18 2.52 6.40
C SER A 147 -1.02 2.73 7.90
N LEU A 148 -1.28 1.69 8.66
CA LEU A 148 -1.04 1.60 10.10
C LEU A 148 -0.39 0.25 10.38
N ASP A 149 0.76 0.26 11.03
CA ASP A 149 1.49 -0.96 11.36
C ASP A 149 2.20 -0.89 12.71
N PHE A 150 2.73 -2.03 13.14
CA PHE A 150 3.54 -2.14 14.34
C PHE A 150 4.76 -3.07 14.11
N ASP A 151 5.83 -2.82 14.84
CA ASP A 151 7.06 -3.64 14.79
C ASP A 151 6.81 -5.00 15.45
N LEU A 152 6.76 -6.04 14.62
CA LEU A 152 6.51 -7.41 15.06
C LEU A 152 7.63 -7.91 15.99
N GLY A 153 8.90 -7.60 15.66
CA GLY A 153 10.04 -8.07 16.46
C GLY A 153 10.04 -7.49 17.87
N LYS A 154 9.72 -6.21 18.00
CA LYS A 154 9.56 -5.55 19.30
C LYS A 154 8.37 -6.12 20.06
N LEU A 155 7.22 -6.34 19.38
CA LEU A 155 6.00 -6.86 19.99
C LEU A 155 6.20 -8.24 20.61
N ILE A 156 6.82 -9.18 19.86
CA ILE A 156 7.06 -10.54 20.36
C ILE A 156 8.43 -10.71 21.02
N LYS A 157 9.19 -9.61 21.19
CA LYS A 157 10.54 -9.58 21.81
C LYS A 157 11.56 -10.49 21.11
N HIS A 158 11.48 -10.56 19.78
CA HIS A 158 12.37 -11.37 18.95
C HIS A 158 13.25 -10.48 18.07
N LYS A 159 14.51 -10.27 18.47
CA LYS A 159 15.44 -9.31 17.84
C LYS A 159 15.64 -9.49 16.34
N ALA A 160 15.64 -10.71 15.82
CA ALA A 160 15.80 -10.97 14.38
C ALA A 160 14.62 -10.45 13.54
N LEU A 161 13.47 -10.20 14.15
CA LEU A 161 12.28 -9.62 13.52
C LEU A 161 12.09 -8.13 13.80
N ASN A 162 13.02 -7.45 14.49
CA ASN A 162 12.97 -6.00 14.62
C ASN A 162 12.97 -5.36 13.23
N GLU A 163 12.32 -4.20 13.09
CA GLU A 163 12.11 -3.51 11.81
C GLU A 163 11.32 -4.36 10.79
N THR A 164 10.57 -5.37 11.29
CA THR A 164 9.58 -6.11 10.51
C THR A 164 8.20 -5.64 10.98
N TYR A 165 7.49 -4.96 10.10
CA TYR A 165 6.22 -4.33 10.39
C TYR A 165 5.07 -5.15 9.82
N VAL A 166 4.00 -5.31 10.60
CA VAL A 166 2.76 -5.97 10.19
C VAL A 166 1.62 -4.99 10.37
N GLY A 167 0.78 -4.84 9.37
CA GLY A 167 -0.25 -3.83 9.43
C GLY A 167 -1.33 -3.94 8.37
N VAL A 168 -2.15 -2.88 8.32
CA VAL A 168 -3.21 -2.68 7.34
C VAL A 168 -2.89 -1.51 6.43
N LEU A 169 -3.33 -1.59 5.19
CA LEU A 169 -3.08 -0.63 4.13
C LEU A 169 -4.36 -0.38 3.36
N LEU A 170 -4.69 0.88 3.14
CA LEU A 170 -5.61 1.30 2.09
C LEU A 170 -4.79 1.72 0.87
N LYS A 171 -4.95 0.98 -0.23
CA LYS A 171 -4.42 1.29 -1.55
C LYS A 171 -5.53 1.97 -2.35
N HIS A 172 -5.40 3.27 -2.62
CA HIS A 172 -6.41 4.08 -3.27
C HIS A 172 -5.91 4.62 -4.60
N ARG A 173 -6.70 4.45 -5.65
CA ARG A 173 -6.47 5.04 -6.97
C ARG A 173 -7.62 5.99 -7.30
N SER A 174 -7.32 7.19 -7.79
CA SER A 174 -8.35 8.18 -8.15
C SER A 174 -7.89 9.18 -9.19
N GLY A 175 -8.85 9.82 -9.85
CA GLY A 175 -8.60 10.91 -10.79
C GLY A 175 -8.49 12.29 -10.15
N ILE A 176 -8.41 12.39 -8.81
CA ILE A 176 -8.39 13.65 -8.05
C ILE A 176 -9.48 14.62 -8.54
N PHE A 177 -10.76 14.24 -8.36
CA PHE A 177 -11.93 15.05 -8.75
C PHE A 177 -11.93 15.50 -10.22
N GLY A 178 -11.36 14.68 -11.11
CA GLY A 178 -11.29 14.97 -12.55
C GLY A 178 -10.04 15.68 -13.03
N THR A 179 -9.08 15.96 -12.13
CA THR A 179 -7.81 16.60 -12.50
C THR A 179 -6.96 15.69 -13.39
N ILE A 180 -7.02 14.38 -13.17
CA ILE A 180 -6.32 13.39 -13.99
C ILE A 180 -7.31 12.79 -14.98
N HIS A 181 -7.06 12.98 -16.28
CA HIS A 181 -7.84 12.46 -17.41
C HIS A 181 -9.36 12.66 -17.30
N ASN A 182 -9.78 13.71 -16.57
CA ASN A 182 -11.18 14.04 -16.31
C ASN A 182 -11.96 12.90 -15.60
N VAL A 183 -11.28 12.05 -14.84
CA VAL A 183 -11.88 10.97 -14.03
C VAL A 183 -12.30 11.56 -12.67
N LYS A 184 -13.61 11.69 -12.44
CA LYS A 184 -14.19 12.17 -11.16
C LYS A 184 -14.59 10.99 -10.27
N HIS A 185 -15.11 9.94 -10.89
CA HIS A 185 -15.41 8.62 -10.36
C HIS A 185 -14.57 7.60 -11.13
N GLY A 186 -14.70 6.30 -10.89
CA GLY A 186 -13.90 5.29 -11.57
C GLY A 186 -12.54 5.09 -10.90
N GLY A 187 -12.45 5.39 -9.63
CA GLY A 187 -11.33 5.03 -8.77
C GLY A 187 -11.55 3.70 -8.07
N SER A 188 -10.53 3.22 -7.37
CA SER A 188 -10.58 1.98 -6.61
C SER A 188 -9.99 2.11 -5.20
N ASN A 189 -10.53 1.31 -4.28
CA ASN A 189 -10.06 1.19 -2.91
C ASN A 189 -9.81 -0.28 -2.60
N TYR A 190 -8.58 -0.65 -2.28
CA TYR A 190 -8.21 -1.98 -1.82
C TYR A 190 -7.77 -1.91 -0.36
N GLU A 191 -8.47 -2.63 0.50
CA GLU A 191 -8.08 -2.81 1.89
C GLU A 191 -7.20 -4.05 1.98
N CYS A 192 -5.94 -3.85 2.40
CA CYS A 192 -4.91 -4.88 2.39
C CYS A 192 -4.36 -5.12 3.80
N ILE A 193 -3.89 -6.34 4.03
CA ILE A 193 -2.94 -6.66 5.08
C ILE A 193 -1.55 -6.78 4.48
N TYR A 194 -0.52 -6.43 5.23
CA TYR A 194 0.84 -6.48 4.72
C TYR A 194 1.90 -6.82 5.75
N VAL A 195 3.05 -7.20 5.24
CA VAL A 195 4.30 -7.29 5.99
C VAL A 195 5.34 -6.46 5.27
N GLU A 196 6.03 -5.58 6.00
CA GLU A 196 7.16 -4.79 5.50
C GLU A 196 8.39 -5.04 6.36
N LYS A 197 9.55 -5.19 5.71
CA LYS A 197 10.85 -5.30 6.37
C LYS A 197 11.74 -4.15 5.94
N ASN A 198 12.30 -3.43 6.93
CA ASN A 198 13.39 -2.48 6.70
C ASN A 198 14.74 -3.18 6.93
N PHE A 199 15.77 -2.85 6.11
CA PHE A 199 17.10 -3.45 6.15
C PHE A 199 18.15 -2.55 5.47
#